data_1bc76a0b0f3d5e54eb69a005df5281f7
#
_entry.id   1bc76a0b0f3d5e54eb69a005df5281f7
#
_cell.length_a   1.000
_cell.length_b   1.000
_cell.length_c   1.000
_cell.angle_alpha   90.00
_cell.angle_beta   90.00
_cell.angle_gamma   90.00
#
_symmetry.space_group_name_H-M   'P 1'
#
loop_
_entity.id
_entity.type
_entity.pdbx_description
1 polymer ?
#
loop_
_entity_poly.entity_id
_entity_poly.type
_entity_poly.pdbx_seq_one_letter_code
_entity_poly.pdbx_strand_id
1 'polypeptide(L)'
;EGYLQASEGKICQWQKILHDDVEKLRVGLVWAGAPHKEIREAEIADRRRSMSLTTLAPLAACSANVSFYSLQLGEPASQLATPPAGLNIIDHTARLHSFDDTAALISCLDLVIAVDTSTAHLAAALGKTVWLLSRYDQCWRWLSHRTDTPWYASLKIYQQTRPLDWSTPVNAIQQDLLHHSAQQID
;
A
#
# COMPACT_ATOMS: atom_id res chain seq x y z
N GLU A 1 -15.49 -10.94 -0.63
CA GLU A 1 -15.92 -10.24 0.59
C GLU A 1 -14.84 -10.36 1.65
N GLY A 2 -14.63 -9.28 2.42
CA GLY A 2 -13.69 -9.30 3.55
C GLY A 2 -14.23 -10.18 4.69
N TYR A 3 -13.34 -10.73 5.49
CA TYR A 3 -13.68 -11.51 6.68
C TYR A 3 -13.28 -10.82 8.00
N LEU A 4 -12.65 -9.63 7.90
CA LEU A 4 -12.41 -8.74 9.02
C LEU A 4 -13.26 -7.47 8.89
N GLN A 5 -13.54 -6.85 10.03
CA GLN A 5 -14.24 -5.57 10.11
C GLN A 5 -13.51 -4.67 11.10
N ALA A 6 -13.38 -3.39 10.77
CA ALA A 6 -12.88 -2.38 11.68
C ALA A 6 -14.03 -1.81 12.55
N SER A 7 -13.67 -1.20 13.66
CA SER A 7 -14.64 -0.53 14.56
C SER A 7 -15.38 0.60 13.83
N GLU A 8 -16.71 0.55 13.78
CA GLU A 8 -17.55 1.58 13.14
C GLU A 8 -17.30 2.98 13.71
N GLY A 9 -17.14 3.09 15.02
CA GLY A 9 -16.86 4.36 15.68
C GLY A 9 -15.54 4.99 15.18
N LYS A 10 -14.51 4.18 14.97
CA LYS A 10 -13.23 4.65 14.41
C LYS A 10 -13.35 4.98 12.92
N ILE A 11 -14.10 4.20 12.15
CA ILE A 11 -14.38 4.51 10.74
C ILE A 11 -15.04 5.90 10.63
N CYS A 12 -16.08 6.18 11.44
CA CYS A 12 -16.74 7.48 11.46
C CYS A 12 -15.81 8.63 11.82
N GLN A 13 -14.82 8.40 12.70
CA GLN A 13 -13.79 9.41 13.02
C GLN A 13 -12.88 9.67 11.82
N TRP A 14 -12.42 8.62 11.13
CA TRP A 14 -11.58 8.75 9.95
C TRP A 14 -12.31 9.41 8.78
N GLN A 15 -13.57 9.09 8.55
CA GLN A 15 -14.41 9.75 7.53
C GLN A 15 -14.46 11.27 7.71
N LYS A 16 -14.52 11.74 8.96
CA LYS A 16 -14.47 13.18 9.26
C LYS A 16 -13.11 13.82 8.98
N ILE A 17 -12.02 13.07 9.25
CA ILE A 17 -10.65 13.53 9.00
C ILE A 17 -10.37 13.62 7.49
N LEU A 18 -10.90 12.68 6.72
CA LEU A 18 -10.66 12.56 5.28
C LEU A 18 -11.72 13.28 4.43
N HIS A 19 -12.57 14.10 5.05
CA HIS A 19 -13.74 14.73 4.40
C HIS A 19 -13.38 15.57 3.18
N ASP A 20 -12.22 16.24 3.19
CA ASP A 20 -11.83 17.19 2.13
C ASP A 20 -11.36 16.50 0.82
N ASP A 21 -11.16 15.18 0.83
CA ASP A 21 -10.64 14.40 -0.31
C ASP A 21 -11.74 13.54 -1.00
N VAL A 22 -12.95 14.05 -1.13
CA VAL A 22 -14.09 13.25 -1.65
C VAL A 22 -14.01 13.04 -3.16
N GLU A 23 -13.36 13.95 -3.88
CA GLU A 23 -13.31 13.92 -5.35
C GLU A 23 -12.18 13.11 -5.94
N LYS A 24 -11.22 12.66 -5.11
CA LYS A 24 -10.04 11.91 -5.55
C LYS A 24 -10.07 10.48 -5.05
N LEU A 25 -9.46 9.60 -5.84
CA LEU A 25 -9.18 8.22 -5.42
C LEU A 25 -8.21 8.23 -4.23
N ARG A 26 -8.60 7.64 -3.10
CA ARG A 26 -7.80 7.58 -1.88
C ARG A 26 -6.95 6.31 -1.88
N VAL A 27 -5.64 6.47 -1.97
CA VAL A 27 -4.69 5.35 -2.10
C VAL A 27 -3.74 5.30 -0.91
N GLY A 28 -3.76 4.21 -0.16
CA GLY A 28 -2.82 3.94 0.92
C GLY A 28 -1.51 3.36 0.40
N LEU A 29 -0.36 3.82 0.93
CA LEU A 29 0.96 3.39 0.52
C LEU A 29 1.74 2.74 1.67
N VAL A 30 2.36 1.57 1.39
CA VAL A 30 3.35 0.91 2.24
C VAL A 30 4.52 0.44 1.37
N TRP A 31 5.71 0.98 1.58
CA TRP A 31 6.89 0.69 0.75
C TRP A 31 7.95 -0.18 1.41
N ALA A 32 7.84 -0.41 2.73
CA ALA A 32 8.81 -1.23 3.45
C ALA A 32 8.16 -2.03 4.59
N GLY A 33 8.74 -3.19 4.89
CA GLY A 33 8.43 -3.96 6.07
C GLY A 33 9.14 -3.40 7.32
N ALA A 34 8.92 -4.07 8.46
CA ALA A 34 9.67 -3.79 9.68
C ALA A 34 11.01 -4.56 9.62
N PRO A 35 12.15 -3.87 9.75
CA PRO A 35 13.45 -4.56 9.79
C PRO A 35 13.59 -5.34 11.11
N HIS A 36 13.74 -6.65 11.02
CA HIS A 36 14.03 -7.54 12.15
C HIS A 36 15.54 -7.76 12.22
N LYS A 37 16.30 -6.73 12.66
CA LYS A 37 17.78 -6.70 12.64
C LYS A 37 18.42 -7.79 13.50
N GLU A 38 17.69 -8.32 14.48
CA GLU A 38 18.11 -9.41 15.37
C GLU A 38 18.03 -10.81 14.73
N ILE A 39 17.33 -10.96 13.62
CA ILE A 39 17.16 -12.23 12.90
C ILE A 39 17.65 -12.05 11.46
N ARG A 40 18.83 -12.56 11.17
CA ARG A 40 19.52 -12.38 9.86
C ARG A 40 18.65 -12.79 8.66
N GLU A 41 17.96 -13.90 8.75
CA GLU A 41 17.09 -14.40 7.66
C GLU A 41 15.88 -13.47 7.43
N ALA A 42 15.33 -12.93 8.51
CA ALA A 42 14.23 -11.97 8.44
C ALA A 42 14.70 -10.63 7.87
N GLU A 43 15.89 -10.16 8.26
CA GLU A 43 16.52 -8.96 7.69
C GLU A 43 16.77 -9.10 6.18
N ILE A 44 17.29 -10.25 5.74
CA ILE A 44 17.51 -10.53 4.32
C ILE A 44 16.17 -10.52 3.56
N ALA A 45 15.15 -11.18 4.11
CA ALA A 45 13.82 -11.21 3.51
C ALA A 45 13.20 -9.80 3.44
N ASP A 46 13.36 -8.99 4.49
CA ASP A 46 12.87 -7.63 4.54
C ASP A 46 13.56 -6.73 3.50
N ARG A 47 14.87 -6.78 3.38
CA ARG A 47 15.62 -6.04 2.34
C ARG A 47 15.18 -6.39 0.92
N ARG A 48 14.73 -7.61 0.65
CA ARG A 48 14.26 -8.04 -0.68
C ARG A 48 12.84 -7.57 -0.98
N ARG A 49 11.97 -7.45 0.03
CA ARG A 49 10.57 -7.02 -0.13
C ARG A 49 10.37 -5.52 0.03
N SER A 50 11.32 -4.82 0.65
CA SER A 50 11.24 -3.38 0.92
C SER A 50 11.92 -2.58 -0.18
N MET A 51 11.44 -1.37 -0.39
CA MET A 51 12.03 -0.39 -1.29
C MET A 51 12.14 0.97 -0.60
N SER A 52 12.87 1.90 -1.19
CA SER A 52 12.86 3.29 -0.73
C SER A 52 11.61 4.00 -1.27
N LEU A 53 11.13 5.02 -0.53
CA LEU A 53 10.01 5.84 -0.97
C LEU A 53 10.27 6.49 -2.34
N THR A 54 11.53 6.83 -2.65
CA THR A 54 11.92 7.41 -3.94
C THR A 54 11.63 6.49 -5.14
N THR A 55 11.53 5.19 -4.92
CA THR A 55 11.15 4.22 -5.95
C THR A 55 9.71 4.42 -6.44
N LEU A 56 8.83 4.99 -5.59
CA LEU A 56 7.45 5.30 -5.92
C LEU A 56 7.28 6.66 -6.66
N ALA A 57 8.38 7.35 -7.00
CA ALA A 57 8.34 8.62 -7.74
C ALA A 57 7.43 8.63 -8.99
N PRO A 58 7.35 7.54 -9.79
CA PRO A 58 6.45 7.49 -10.95
C PRO A 58 4.98 7.75 -10.60
N LEU A 59 4.53 7.44 -9.38
CA LEU A 59 3.14 7.67 -8.95
C LEU A 59 2.77 9.16 -8.86
N ALA A 60 3.75 10.07 -8.85
CA ALA A 60 3.51 11.52 -8.91
C ALA A 60 2.65 11.92 -10.12
N ALA A 61 2.76 11.21 -11.24
CA ALA A 61 1.94 11.44 -12.42
C ALA A 61 0.42 11.24 -12.19
N CYS A 62 0.04 10.52 -11.14
CA CYS A 62 -1.35 10.25 -10.79
C CYS A 62 -1.94 11.29 -9.81
N SER A 63 -1.14 12.23 -9.27
CA SER A 63 -1.53 13.15 -8.18
C SER A 63 -2.68 14.10 -8.52
N ALA A 64 -3.02 14.28 -9.79
CA ALA A 64 -4.17 15.08 -10.20
C ALA A 64 -5.49 14.46 -9.70
N ASN A 65 -5.63 13.13 -9.81
CA ASN A 65 -6.87 12.40 -9.54
C ASN A 65 -6.75 11.45 -8.33
N VAL A 66 -5.58 11.43 -7.67
CA VAL A 66 -5.28 10.51 -6.57
C VAL A 66 -4.74 11.28 -5.37
N SER A 67 -5.29 11.00 -4.20
CA SER A 67 -4.75 11.41 -2.90
C SER A 67 -4.03 10.22 -2.26
N PHE A 68 -2.73 10.38 -2.02
CA PHE A 68 -1.92 9.34 -1.40
C PHE A 68 -1.85 9.51 0.11
N TYR A 69 -2.05 8.42 0.84
CA TYR A 69 -2.01 8.34 2.30
C TYR A 69 -0.92 7.39 2.76
N SER A 70 -0.12 7.82 3.72
CA SER A 70 0.86 6.93 4.35
C SER A 70 0.17 5.92 5.27
N LEU A 71 0.45 4.65 5.05
CA LEU A 71 0.21 3.55 5.99
C LEU A 71 1.53 2.98 6.53
N GLN A 72 2.66 3.63 6.18
CA GLN A 72 4.00 3.18 6.57
C GLN A 72 4.28 3.55 8.01
N LEU A 73 4.54 2.53 8.83
CA LEU A 73 4.97 2.68 10.22
C LEU A 73 6.46 2.35 10.39
N GLY A 74 7.01 2.74 11.52
CA GLY A 74 8.38 2.44 11.92
C GLY A 74 9.44 3.29 11.21
N GLU A 75 10.70 2.83 11.24
CA GLU A 75 11.86 3.56 10.72
C GLU A 75 11.68 4.05 9.27
N PRO A 76 11.13 3.26 8.33
CA PRO A 76 10.97 3.71 6.95
C PRO A 76 10.05 4.92 6.76
N ALA A 77 9.16 5.21 7.72
CA ALA A 77 8.28 6.38 7.67
C ALA A 77 9.05 7.72 7.71
N SER A 78 10.29 7.71 8.22
CA SER A 78 11.18 8.88 8.22
C SER A 78 11.45 9.44 6.81
N GLN A 79 11.30 8.61 5.77
CA GLN A 79 11.47 9.02 4.37
C GLN A 79 10.39 10.01 3.90
N LEU A 80 9.28 10.15 4.64
CA LEU A 80 8.26 11.18 4.38
C LEU A 80 8.76 12.60 4.59
N ALA A 81 9.88 12.79 5.29
CA ALA A 81 10.51 14.11 5.42
C ALA A 81 11.05 14.66 4.09
N THR A 82 11.36 13.76 3.14
CA THR A 82 11.88 14.12 1.80
C THR A 82 11.22 13.26 0.71
N PRO A 83 9.92 13.46 0.46
CA PRO A 83 9.21 12.67 -0.53
C PRO A 83 9.70 13.00 -1.95
N PRO A 84 9.49 12.10 -2.92
CA PRO A 84 9.77 12.39 -4.32
C PRO A 84 9.04 13.64 -4.82
N ALA A 85 9.68 14.42 -5.69
CA ALA A 85 9.08 15.61 -6.25
C ALA A 85 7.72 15.30 -6.93
N GLY A 86 6.70 16.07 -6.58
CA GLY A 86 5.34 15.91 -7.12
C GLY A 86 4.51 14.78 -6.49
N LEU A 87 5.09 13.95 -5.63
CA LEU A 87 4.36 12.91 -4.90
C LEU A 87 4.02 13.43 -3.48
N ASN A 88 2.84 14.04 -3.36
CA ASN A 88 2.34 14.47 -2.06
C ASN A 88 1.69 13.28 -1.34
N ILE A 89 2.19 12.96 -0.15
CA ILE A 89 1.67 11.88 0.69
C ILE A 89 1.15 12.48 2.00
N ILE A 90 -0.12 12.27 2.27
CA ILE A 90 -0.79 12.71 3.49
C ILE A 90 -0.42 11.72 4.60
N ASP A 91 0.15 12.21 5.68
CA ASP A 91 0.58 11.38 6.81
C ASP A 91 -0.27 11.62 8.06
N HIS A 92 -1.02 10.60 8.42
CA HIS A 92 -1.79 10.53 9.66
C HIS A 92 -1.32 9.39 10.58
N THR A 93 -0.15 8.81 10.32
CA THR A 93 0.35 7.62 11.04
C THR A 93 0.54 7.85 12.54
N ALA A 94 0.76 9.10 12.96
CA ALA A 94 0.80 9.46 14.38
C ALA A 94 -0.51 9.14 15.16
N ARG A 95 -1.61 8.87 14.45
CA ARG A 95 -2.91 8.48 15.02
C ARG A 95 -3.15 6.97 15.02
N LEU A 96 -2.23 6.18 14.46
CA LEU A 96 -2.33 4.74 14.34
C LEU A 96 -1.63 4.06 15.53
N HIS A 97 -2.36 3.78 16.59
CA HIS A 97 -1.82 3.16 17.82
C HIS A 97 -2.09 1.66 17.89
N SER A 98 -2.95 1.13 17.03
CA SER A 98 -3.34 -0.27 16.99
C SER A 98 -3.66 -0.74 15.58
N PHE A 99 -3.76 -2.06 15.38
CA PHE A 99 -4.26 -2.62 14.12
C PHE A 99 -5.70 -2.20 13.81
N ASP A 100 -6.54 -1.96 14.82
CA ASP A 100 -7.90 -1.48 14.62
C ASP A 100 -7.94 -0.03 14.12
N ASP A 101 -7.00 0.84 14.56
CA ASP A 101 -6.87 2.19 14.00
C ASP A 101 -6.44 2.14 12.53
N THR A 102 -5.49 1.26 12.21
CA THR A 102 -5.04 1.04 10.84
C THR A 102 -6.17 0.46 9.97
N ALA A 103 -6.94 -0.50 10.49
CA ALA A 103 -8.09 -1.09 9.81
C ALA A 103 -9.17 -0.04 9.50
N ALA A 104 -9.44 0.86 10.46
CA ALA A 104 -10.42 1.91 10.31
C ALA A 104 -9.99 2.94 9.24
N LEU A 105 -8.72 3.36 9.22
CA LEU A 105 -8.19 4.20 8.15
C LEU A 105 -8.28 3.50 6.79
N ILE A 106 -7.82 2.26 6.68
CA ILE A 106 -7.90 1.46 5.44
C ILE A 106 -9.34 1.34 4.96
N SER A 107 -10.31 1.19 5.88
CA SER A 107 -11.73 1.12 5.51
C SER A 107 -12.26 2.38 4.82
N CYS A 108 -11.60 3.53 5.01
CA CYS A 108 -11.91 4.80 4.36
C CYS A 108 -11.12 5.06 3.07
N LEU A 109 -10.23 4.16 2.69
CA LEU A 109 -9.46 4.23 1.44
C LEU A 109 -10.14 3.38 0.34
N ASP A 110 -9.83 3.68 -0.92
CA ASP A 110 -10.36 2.97 -2.08
C ASP A 110 -9.42 1.85 -2.53
N LEU A 111 -8.11 2.06 -2.38
CA LEU A 111 -7.04 1.16 -2.81
C LEU A 111 -5.88 1.19 -1.82
N VAL A 112 -5.22 0.05 -1.63
CA VAL A 112 -3.95 -0.03 -0.92
C VAL A 112 -2.88 -0.59 -1.84
N ILE A 113 -1.77 0.15 -2.04
CA ILE A 113 -0.57 -0.28 -2.74
C ILE A 113 0.49 -0.57 -1.68
N ALA A 114 0.91 -1.82 -1.56
CA ALA A 114 1.79 -2.22 -0.47
C ALA A 114 2.77 -3.32 -0.89
N VAL A 115 3.98 -3.30 -0.32
CA VAL A 115 4.85 -4.47 -0.31
C VAL A 115 4.29 -5.56 0.62
N ASP A 116 4.82 -6.78 0.55
CA ASP A 116 4.36 -7.94 1.34
C ASP A 116 4.53 -7.70 2.85
N THR A 117 3.51 -7.15 3.48
CA THR A 117 3.46 -6.74 4.89
C THR A 117 2.13 -7.12 5.54
N SER A 118 2.08 -7.08 6.87
CA SER A 118 0.83 -7.26 7.63
C SER A 118 -0.27 -6.28 7.22
N THR A 119 0.09 -5.06 6.82
CA THR A 119 -0.87 -4.05 6.34
C THR A 119 -1.53 -4.46 5.03
N ALA A 120 -0.79 -5.08 4.09
CA ALA A 120 -1.37 -5.62 2.85
C ALA A 120 -2.38 -6.74 3.15
N HIS A 121 -2.03 -7.66 4.07
CA HIS A 121 -2.94 -8.71 4.51
C HIS A 121 -4.18 -8.16 5.22
N LEU A 122 -4.01 -7.16 6.10
CA LEU A 122 -5.12 -6.51 6.79
C LEU A 122 -6.08 -5.85 5.78
N ALA A 123 -5.58 -5.09 4.82
CA ALA A 123 -6.39 -4.44 3.80
C ALA A 123 -7.18 -5.46 2.96
N ALA A 124 -6.53 -6.54 2.53
CA ALA A 124 -7.17 -7.59 1.76
C ALA A 124 -8.21 -8.37 2.60
N ALA A 125 -7.94 -8.62 3.88
CA ALA A 125 -8.87 -9.25 4.81
C ALA A 125 -10.11 -8.39 5.12
N LEU A 126 -9.97 -7.05 5.06
CA LEU A 126 -11.09 -6.10 5.12
C LEU A 126 -11.89 -6.04 3.81
N GLY A 127 -11.48 -6.76 2.76
CA GLY A 127 -12.12 -6.76 1.44
C GLY A 127 -11.77 -5.55 0.57
N LYS A 128 -10.76 -4.77 0.94
CA LYS A 128 -10.29 -3.64 0.13
C LYS A 128 -9.50 -4.11 -1.06
N THR A 129 -9.55 -3.34 -2.13
CA THR A 129 -8.67 -3.55 -3.29
C THR A 129 -7.22 -3.36 -2.86
N VAL A 130 -6.38 -4.36 -3.14
CA VAL A 130 -4.95 -4.32 -2.82
C VAL A 130 -4.13 -4.61 -4.06
N TRP A 131 -3.17 -3.74 -4.34
CA TRP A 131 -2.13 -3.96 -5.34
C TRP A 131 -0.83 -4.27 -4.62
N LEU A 132 -0.47 -5.55 -4.61
CA LEU A 132 0.68 -6.06 -3.90
C LEU A 132 1.93 -5.94 -4.75
N LEU A 133 2.92 -5.21 -4.27
CA LEU A 133 4.27 -5.16 -4.81
C LEU A 133 5.06 -6.36 -4.27
N SER A 134 5.28 -7.37 -5.11
CA SER A 134 5.92 -8.62 -4.73
C SER A 134 7.36 -8.69 -5.23
N ARG A 135 8.25 -9.19 -4.36
CA ARG A 135 9.65 -9.45 -4.71
C ARG A 135 9.79 -10.56 -5.74
N TYR A 136 10.93 -10.65 -6.41
CA TYR A 136 11.24 -11.63 -7.44
C TYR A 136 11.12 -13.09 -6.94
N ASP A 137 11.72 -13.40 -5.78
CA ASP A 137 11.65 -14.69 -5.10
C ASP A 137 10.41 -14.77 -4.18
N GLN A 138 9.27 -14.56 -4.74
CA GLN A 138 7.96 -14.43 -4.13
C GLN A 138 7.76 -15.27 -2.87
N CYS A 139 7.06 -14.74 -1.88
CA CYS A 139 6.67 -15.52 -0.71
C CYS A 139 5.70 -16.66 -1.12
N TRP A 140 5.88 -17.84 -0.54
CA TRP A 140 5.04 -19.02 -0.82
C TRP A 140 3.53 -18.76 -0.72
N ARG A 141 3.12 -17.79 0.11
CA ARG A 141 1.69 -17.41 0.26
C ARG A 141 1.07 -16.93 -1.03
N TRP A 142 1.85 -16.30 -1.90
CA TRP A 142 1.36 -15.69 -3.13
C TRP A 142 1.34 -16.68 -4.29
N LEU A 143 1.91 -17.89 -4.11
CA LEU A 143 2.10 -18.91 -5.14
C LEU A 143 2.98 -18.41 -6.30
N SER A 144 3.23 -19.20 -7.30
CA SER A 144 4.10 -18.83 -8.42
C SER A 144 3.31 -18.62 -9.70
N HIS A 145 3.82 -17.74 -10.57
CA HIS A 145 3.32 -17.55 -11.93
C HIS A 145 1.86 -17.12 -12.05
N ARG A 146 1.41 -16.24 -11.13
CA ARG A 146 0.05 -15.67 -11.17
C ARG A 146 0.02 -14.23 -10.67
N THR A 147 -0.99 -13.49 -11.11
CA THR A 147 -1.22 -12.09 -10.72
C THR A 147 -2.36 -11.92 -9.71
N ASP A 148 -3.01 -13.01 -9.32
CA ASP A 148 -4.07 -13.09 -8.32
C ASP A 148 -3.66 -14.01 -7.16
N THR A 149 -4.52 -14.20 -6.19
CA THR A 149 -4.29 -15.11 -5.06
C THR A 149 -5.59 -15.78 -4.63
N PRO A 150 -5.56 -17.06 -4.21
CA PRO A 150 -6.76 -17.73 -3.70
C PRO A 150 -7.21 -17.22 -2.32
N TRP A 151 -6.35 -16.47 -1.62
CA TRP A 151 -6.64 -15.99 -0.26
C TRP A 151 -7.50 -14.73 -0.23
N TYR A 152 -7.38 -13.87 -1.25
CA TYR A 152 -8.03 -12.57 -1.29
C TYR A 152 -8.47 -12.24 -2.73
N ALA A 153 -9.77 -12.27 -2.98
CA ALA A 153 -10.33 -12.02 -4.31
C ALA A 153 -10.06 -10.58 -4.82
N SER A 154 -9.85 -9.63 -3.89
CA SER A 154 -9.61 -8.21 -4.19
C SER A 154 -8.13 -7.84 -4.32
N LEU A 155 -7.21 -8.83 -4.32
CA LEU A 155 -5.77 -8.58 -4.38
C LEU A 155 -5.19 -8.93 -5.75
N LYS A 156 -4.47 -7.97 -6.34
CA LYS A 156 -3.68 -8.13 -7.56
C LYS A 156 -2.20 -8.04 -7.24
N ILE A 157 -1.40 -8.95 -7.81
CA ILE A 157 0.04 -9.05 -7.59
C ILE A 157 0.81 -8.40 -8.74
N TYR A 158 1.74 -7.50 -8.40
CA TYR A 158 2.72 -6.88 -9.29
C TYR A 158 4.11 -7.36 -8.86
N GLN A 159 4.63 -8.36 -9.56
CA GLN A 159 5.89 -9.02 -9.19
C GLN A 159 7.08 -8.40 -9.91
N GLN A 160 8.23 -8.31 -9.21
CA GLN A 160 9.52 -8.01 -9.83
C GLN A 160 9.85 -9.02 -10.93
N THR A 161 10.33 -8.54 -12.06
CA THR A 161 10.83 -9.37 -13.16
C THR A 161 12.32 -9.72 -13.01
N ARG A 162 13.03 -8.97 -12.16
CA ARG A 162 14.44 -9.18 -11.79
C ARG A 162 14.62 -8.90 -10.30
N PRO A 163 15.55 -9.59 -9.62
CA PRO A 163 15.83 -9.34 -8.21
C PRO A 163 16.16 -7.86 -7.93
N LEU A 164 15.52 -7.29 -6.93
CA LEU A 164 15.69 -5.91 -6.44
C LEU A 164 15.32 -4.82 -7.45
N ASP A 165 14.81 -5.16 -8.62
CA ASP A 165 14.32 -4.19 -9.61
C ASP A 165 12.82 -3.96 -9.43
N TRP A 166 12.47 -2.83 -8.85
CA TRP A 166 11.09 -2.38 -8.64
C TRP A 166 10.52 -1.54 -9.78
N SER A 167 11.34 -1.19 -10.80
CA SER A 167 10.91 -0.32 -11.90
C SER A 167 9.72 -0.91 -12.66
N THR A 168 9.79 -2.18 -13.01
CA THR A 168 8.72 -2.87 -13.76
C THR A 168 7.39 -2.89 -12.99
N PRO A 169 7.30 -3.39 -11.75
CA PRO A 169 6.03 -3.42 -11.03
C PRO A 169 5.50 -2.02 -10.69
N VAL A 170 6.36 -1.05 -10.36
CA VAL A 170 5.91 0.32 -10.05
C VAL A 170 5.37 1.02 -11.30
N ASN A 171 6.02 0.87 -12.45
CA ASN A 171 5.52 1.43 -13.72
C ASN A 171 4.19 0.79 -14.14
N ALA A 172 4.03 -0.52 -13.95
CA ALA A 172 2.77 -1.20 -14.22
C ALA A 172 1.64 -0.66 -13.32
N ILE A 173 1.92 -0.48 -12.02
CA ILE A 173 0.98 0.15 -11.07
C ILE A 173 0.63 1.58 -11.50
N GLN A 174 1.62 2.38 -11.90
CA GLN A 174 1.36 3.75 -12.39
C GLN A 174 0.37 3.75 -13.56
N GLN A 175 0.58 2.90 -14.57
CA GLN A 175 -0.31 2.81 -15.74
C GLN A 175 -1.72 2.37 -15.35
N ASP A 176 -1.84 1.33 -14.54
CA ASP A 176 -3.12 0.84 -14.08
C ASP A 176 -3.83 1.89 -13.20
N LEU A 177 -3.10 2.65 -12.38
CA LEU A 177 -3.66 3.70 -11.52
C LEU A 177 -4.18 4.90 -12.32
N LEU A 178 -3.46 5.32 -13.36
CA LEU A 178 -3.92 6.35 -14.30
C LEU A 178 -5.23 5.93 -14.97
N HIS A 179 -5.32 4.68 -15.42
CA HIS A 179 -6.53 4.14 -16.04
C HIS A 179 -7.69 4.04 -15.04
N HIS A 180 -7.42 3.49 -13.84
CA HIS A 180 -8.42 3.29 -12.78
C HIS A 180 -9.00 4.61 -12.27
N SER A 181 -8.15 5.64 -12.05
CA SER A 181 -8.60 6.95 -11.59
C SER A 181 -9.40 7.73 -12.64
N ALA A 182 -9.19 7.48 -13.93
CA ALA A 182 -9.97 8.10 -14.98
C ALA A 182 -11.41 7.55 -15.07
N GLN A 183 -11.61 6.27 -14.72
CA GLN A 183 -12.93 5.63 -14.77
C GLN A 183 -13.87 6.00 -13.60
N GLN A 184 -13.37 6.60 -12.53
CA GLN A 184 -14.17 6.99 -11.36
C GLN A 184 -14.71 8.43 -11.46
N ILE A 185 -14.29 9.20 -12.46
CA ILE A 185 -14.71 10.60 -12.67
C ILE A 185 -15.89 10.71 -13.66
N ASP A 186 -16.20 9.62 -14.38
CA ASP A 186 -17.37 9.50 -15.27
C ASP A 186 -18.59 8.91 -14.52
#